data_e6c827a0d9ec614b7d5de62bcf3a9c40
#
_entry.id   e6c827a0d9ec614b7d5de62bcf3a9c40
#
_cell.length_a   1.000
_cell.length_b   1.000
_cell.length_c   1.000
_cell.angle_alpha   90.00
_cell.angle_beta   90.00
_cell.angle_gamma   90.00
#
_symmetry.space_group_name_H-M   'P 1'
#
loop_
_entity.id
_entity.type
_entity.pdbx_description
1 polymer ?
#
loop_
_entity_poly.entity_id
_entity_poly.type
_entity_poly.pdbx_seq_one_letter_code
_entity_poly.pdbx_strand_id
1 'polypeptide(L)'
;MPRLELNDREQWALRDLLAADPCPGSPLPSKHVLELLAVLIPADEVAAVYQDGTYTLTDGIFLGCDTGEEPELPQTGDGPHYLGIMHWREHPLAAQACFGGLKGRHDGLCIGFRNGADGLVQLALDRWQGPFTERDVAMLRMLAPLLARLSRERLTPALPVSLTTQERRVLSHVAAGQSNAEIAAALFVAPSTVRKHLENVYRKLGVTSRVAALARLQGRDHPDLDLRERLERLERLA
;
A
#
# COMPACT_ATOMS: atom_id res chain seq x y z
N MET A 1 -9.25 12.31 28.17
CA MET A 1 -9.20 12.27 26.71
C MET A 1 -9.79 13.56 26.18
N PRO A 2 -9.17 14.26 25.23
CA PRO A 2 -9.76 15.45 24.64
C PRO A 2 -11.11 15.07 24.01
N ARG A 3 -12.10 15.95 24.15
CA ARG A 3 -13.40 15.77 23.52
C ARG A 3 -13.24 16.04 22.02
N LEU A 4 -13.44 15.03 21.18
CA LEU A 4 -13.37 15.17 19.74
C LEU A 4 -14.72 15.69 19.23
N GLU A 5 -14.81 17.01 19.05
CA GLU A 5 -15.92 17.63 18.36
C GLU A 5 -15.59 17.71 16.86
N LEU A 6 -16.50 17.21 16.01
CA LEU A 6 -16.33 17.20 14.57
C LEU A 6 -17.28 18.23 13.95
N ASN A 7 -16.74 19.07 13.07
CA ASN A 7 -17.55 19.91 12.21
C ASN A 7 -18.22 19.08 11.07
N ASP A 8 -19.13 19.68 10.32
CA ASP A 8 -19.90 18.99 9.28
C ASP A 8 -19.01 18.34 8.20
N ARG A 9 -17.92 19.01 7.81
CA ARG A 9 -16.96 18.50 6.82
C ARG A 9 -16.19 17.29 7.37
N GLU A 10 -15.79 17.33 8.62
CA GLU A 10 -15.10 16.22 9.29
C GLU A 10 -16.06 15.05 9.52
N GLN A 11 -17.32 15.30 9.87
CA GLN A 11 -18.36 14.26 10.01
C GLN A 11 -18.59 13.53 8.69
N TRP A 12 -18.69 14.29 7.58
CA TRP A 12 -18.79 13.72 6.25
C TRP A 12 -17.56 12.86 5.91
N ALA A 13 -16.35 13.41 6.11
CA ALA A 13 -15.11 12.70 5.83
C ALA A 13 -14.96 11.42 6.66
N LEU A 14 -15.36 11.46 7.94
CA LEU A 14 -15.34 10.27 8.80
C LEU A 14 -16.32 9.21 8.31
N ARG A 15 -17.54 9.60 7.91
CA ARG A 15 -18.55 8.68 7.38
C ARG A 15 -18.05 7.97 6.11
N ASP A 16 -17.46 8.73 5.20
CA ASP A 16 -16.94 8.22 3.93
C ASP A 16 -15.72 7.32 4.17
N LEU A 17 -14.84 7.70 5.09
CA LEU A 17 -13.70 6.89 5.52
C LEU A 17 -14.13 5.54 6.16
N LEU A 18 -15.22 5.55 6.96
CA LEU A 18 -15.77 4.33 7.55
C LEU A 18 -16.35 3.38 6.51
N ALA A 19 -16.89 3.93 5.42
CA ALA A 19 -17.44 3.18 4.29
C ALA A 19 -16.35 2.69 3.31
N ALA A 20 -15.11 3.18 3.44
CA ALA A 20 -14.03 2.83 2.53
C ALA A 20 -13.62 1.34 2.65
N ASP A 21 -13.32 0.76 1.51
CA ASP A 21 -12.77 -0.59 1.41
C ASP A 21 -11.26 -0.57 1.15
N PRO A 22 -10.52 -1.61 1.59
CA PRO A 22 -9.12 -1.80 1.23
C PRO A 22 -8.94 -1.82 -0.30
N CYS A 23 -7.85 -1.22 -0.77
CA CYS A 23 -7.54 -1.21 -2.20
C CYS A 23 -7.20 -2.65 -2.67
N PRO A 24 -7.89 -3.20 -3.67
CA PRO A 24 -7.60 -4.56 -4.15
C PRO A 24 -6.20 -4.65 -4.75
N GLY A 25 -5.38 -5.59 -4.24
CA GLY A 25 -4.04 -5.84 -4.78
C GLY A 25 -2.96 -4.83 -4.36
N SER A 26 -3.28 -3.87 -3.49
CA SER A 26 -2.32 -2.95 -2.89
C SER A 26 -2.34 -3.05 -1.37
N PRO A 27 -1.17 -3.04 -0.71
CA PRO A 27 -1.10 -2.92 0.74
C PRO A 27 -1.41 -1.50 1.23
N LEU A 28 -1.42 -0.51 0.30
CA LEU A 28 -1.67 0.88 0.62
C LEU A 28 -3.17 1.21 0.57
N PRO A 29 -3.64 2.11 1.42
CA PRO A 29 -4.97 2.69 1.29
C PRO A 29 -5.08 3.46 -0.02
N SER A 30 -6.31 3.66 -0.52
CA SER A 30 -6.50 4.45 -1.74
C SER A 30 -6.14 5.92 -1.52
N LYS A 31 -5.83 6.64 -2.62
CA LYS A 31 -5.62 8.10 -2.60
C LYS A 31 -6.78 8.83 -1.91
N HIS A 32 -8.01 8.42 -2.18
CA HIS A 32 -9.20 8.99 -1.56
C HIS A 32 -9.20 8.86 -0.03
N VAL A 33 -8.72 7.73 0.51
CA VAL A 33 -8.57 7.56 1.97
C VAL A 33 -7.58 8.56 2.56
N LEU A 34 -6.48 8.86 1.86
CA LEU A 34 -5.52 9.87 2.29
C LEU A 34 -6.11 11.28 2.23
N GLU A 35 -6.91 11.60 1.21
CA GLU A 35 -7.65 12.86 1.09
C GLU A 35 -8.63 13.05 2.25
N LEU A 36 -9.37 12.01 2.63
CA LEU A 36 -10.27 12.04 3.78
C LEU A 36 -9.50 12.19 5.10
N LEU A 37 -8.35 11.54 5.22
CA LEU A 37 -7.47 11.68 6.38
C LEU A 37 -6.97 13.11 6.53
N ALA A 38 -6.58 13.78 5.44
CA ALA A 38 -6.17 15.18 5.43
C ALA A 38 -7.31 16.16 5.83
N VAL A 39 -8.57 15.78 5.62
CA VAL A 39 -9.72 16.56 6.14
C VAL A 39 -9.87 16.40 7.64
N LEU A 40 -9.68 15.19 8.17
CA LEU A 40 -9.86 14.88 9.60
C LEU A 40 -8.68 15.37 10.45
N ILE A 41 -7.48 15.32 9.88
CA ILE A 41 -6.23 15.77 10.49
C ILE A 41 -5.56 16.67 9.45
N PRO A 42 -5.83 18.00 9.49
CA PRO A 42 -5.29 18.90 8.47
C PRO A 42 -3.76 18.81 8.41
N ALA A 43 -3.25 18.53 7.22
CA ALA A 43 -1.84 18.38 6.92
C ALA A 43 -1.57 18.98 5.53
N ASP A 44 -0.36 19.48 5.31
CA ASP A 44 0.05 20.03 4.01
C ASP A 44 0.48 18.91 3.07
N GLU A 45 1.08 17.85 3.64
CA GLU A 45 1.42 16.63 2.92
C GLU A 45 0.89 15.41 3.67
N VAL A 46 0.40 14.42 2.90
CA VAL A 46 0.02 13.11 3.42
C VAL A 46 0.61 12.04 2.52
N ALA A 47 1.32 11.11 3.12
CA ALA A 47 1.95 10.01 2.39
C ALA A 47 1.55 8.65 2.97
N ALA A 48 1.47 7.66 2.12
CA ALA A 48 1.41 6.25 2.48
C ALA A 48 2.50 5.50 1.75
N VAL A 49 3.30 4.73 2.46
CA VAL A 49 4.37 3.93 1.86
C VAL A 49 4.32 2.49 2.36
N TYR A 50 4.75 1.58 1.51
CA TYR A 50 4.93 0.18 1.83
C TYR A 50 6.40 -0.21 1.76
N GLN A 51 6.87 -0.86 2.81
CA GLN A 51 8.19 -1.47 2.90
C GLN A 51 8.02 -2.99 2.95
N ASP A 52 8.83 -3.70 2.17
CA ASP A 52 8.89 -5.16 2.22
C ASP A 52 9.75 -5.66 3.41
N GLY A 53 9.86 -6.97 3.56
CA GLY A 53 10.65 -7.59 4.63
C GLY A 53 12.15 -7.31 4.59
N THR A 54 12.66 -6.67 3.54
CA THR A 54 14.04 -6.16 3.45
C THR A 54 14.11 -4.67 3.78
N TYR A 55 12.99 -4.09 4.23
CA TYR A 55 12.81 -2.68 4.52
C TYR A 55 13.04 -1.76 3.33
N THR A 56 12.91 -2.31 2.13
CA THR A 56 12.97 -1.55 0.90
C THR A 56 11.60 -0.95 0.63
N LEU A 57 11.55 0.35 0.35
CA LEU A 57 10.35 1.02 -0.13
C LEU A 57 10.01 0.46 -1.52
N THR A 58 8.83 -0.14 -1.63
CA THR A 58 8.41 -0.81 -2.87
C THR A 58 7.19 -0.17 -3.50
N ASP A 59 6.44 0.63 -2.73
CA ASP A 59 5.25 1.34 -3.21
C ASP A 59 4.98 2.59 -2.35
N GLY A 60 4.36 3.63 -2.93
CA GLY A 60 4.05 4.86 -2.23
C GLY A 60 2.97 5.70 -2.91
N ILE A 61 2.17 6.39 -2.12
CA ILE A 61 1.17 7.37 -2.56
C ILE A 61 1.43 8.66 -1.78
N PHE A 62 1.49 9.79 -2.49
CA PHE A 62 1.80 11.09 -1.94
C PHE A 62 0.72 12.10 -2.33
N LEU A 63 0.32 12.96 -1.38
CA LEU A 63 -0.58 14.09 -1.57
C LEU A 63 0.09 15.36 -1.07
N GLY A 64 -0.11 16.48 -1.77
CA GLY A 64 0.44 17.79 -1.37
C GLY A 64 1.89 18.03 -1.77
N CYS A 65 2.58 17.04 -2.34
CA CYS A 65 3.94 17.20 -2.86
C CYS A 65 3.91 17.93 -4.21
N ASP A 66 3.89 19.26 -4.18
CA ASP A 66 3.78 20.12 -5.38
C ASP A 66 5.15 20.44 -6.01
N THR A 67 6.20 19.71 -5.65
CA THR A 67 7.58 20.00 -6.09
C THR A 67 7.88 19.55 -7.53
N GLY A 68 6.93 18.89 -8.21
CA GLY A 68 7.14 18.38 -9.59
C GLY A 68 8.21 17.29 -9.72
N GLU A 69 8.93 17.01 -8.66
CA GLU A 69 9.84 15.88 -8.53
C GLU A 69 9.13 14.81 -7.71
N GLU A 70 9.01 13.60 -8.25
CA GLU A 70 8.63 12.46 -7.42
C GLU A 70 9.62 12.40 -6.24
N PRO A 71 9.14 12.39 -4.99
CA PRO A 71 10.04 12.33 -3.85
C PRO A 71 10.94 11.12 -4.03
N GLU A 72 12.28 11.35 -4.09
CA GLU A 72 13.23 10.25 -4.08
C GLU A 72 12.98 9.45 -2.80
N LEU A 73 12.36 8.29 -2.98
CA LEU A 73 12.15 7.36 -1.89
C LEU A 73 13.53 6.97 -1.36
N PRO A 74 13.82 7.13 -0.06
CA PRO A 74 15.11 6.72 0.49
C PRO A 74 15.35 5.25 0.17
N GLN A 75 16.39 4.98 -0.61
CA GLN A 75 16.67 3.63 -1.14
C GLN A 75 17.29 2.68 -0.11
N THR A 76 17.52 3.12 1.11
CA THR A 76 18.23 2.33 2.11
C THR A 76 17.37 2.06 3.33
N GLY A 77 17.33 0.77 3.71
CA GLY A 77 16.58 0.22 4.82
C GLY A 77 17.01 0.62 6.24
N ASP A 78 17.70 1.74 6.40
CA ASP A 78 18.14 2.24 7.71
C ASP A 78 17.14 3.19 8.38
N GLY A 79 15.95 3.35 7.80
CA GLY A 79 14.87 4.13 8.41
C GLY A 79 14.27 3.39 9.62
N PRO A 80 13.98 4.11 10.72
CA PRO A 80 13.39 3.48 11.89
C PRO A 80 12.00 2.91 11.55
N HIS A 81 11.82 1.62 11.84
CA HIS A 81 10.58 0.89 11.63
C HIS A 81 9.64 1.15 12.78
N TYR A 82 8.81 2.18 12.67
CA TYR A 82 7.85 2.50 13.71
C TYR A 82 6.56 1.76 13.51
N LEU A 83 6.23 0.96 14.51
CA LEU A 83 4.88 0.42 14.68
C LEU A 83 4.10 1.31 15.64
N GLY A 84 2.86 1.60 15.30
CA GLY A 84 2.02 2.50 16.10
C GLY A 84 2.19 3.96 15.73
N ILE A 85 1.72 4.84 16.60
CA ILE A 85 1.70 6.29 16.37
C ILE A 85 2.99 6.90 16.91
N MET A 86 3.59 7.76 16.10
CA MET A 86 4.77 8.53 16.44
C MET A 86 4.54 9.99 16.09
N HIS A 87 4.84 10.88 17.04
CA HIS A 87 4.90 12.32 16.85
C HIS A 87 6.36 12.76 16.79
N TRP A 88 6.77 13.52 15.80
CA TRP A 88 8.18 13.88 15.58
C TRP A 88 8.81 14.62 16.74
N ARG A 89 8.02 15.38 17.51
CA ARG A 89 8.49 16.07 18.71
C ARG A 89 8.96 15.12 19.80
N GLU A 90 8.36 13.93 19.86
CA GLU A 90 8.74 12.91 20.85
C GLU A 90 9.98 12.12 20.40
N HIS A 91 10.24 12.08 19.10
CA HIS A 91 11.32 11.32 18.49
C HIS A 91 12.07 12.08 17.38
N PRO A 92 12.87 13.13 17.72
CA PRO A 92 13.51 14.00 16.73
C PRO A 92 14.44 13.27 15.75
N LEU A 93 15.13 12.19 16.18
CA LEU A 93 15.99 11.38 15.31
C LEU A 93 15.18 10.55 14.33
N ALA A 94 14.00 10.12 14.72
CA ALA A 94 13.08 9.39 13.88
C ALA A 94 12.48 10.27 12.77
N ALA A 95 12.26 11.54 13.07
CA ALA A 95 11.78 12.53 12.12
C ALA A 95 12.76 12.73 10.94
N GLN A 96 14.06 12.58 11.16
CA GLN A 96 15.07 12.69 10.09
C GLN A 96 15.06 11.50 9.13
N ALA A 97 14.61 10.36 9.61
CA ALA A 97 14.58 9.12 8.85
C ALA A 97 13.24 8.88 8.12
N CYS A 98 12.17 9.57 8.51
CA CYS A 98 10.89 9.52 7.82
C CYS A 98 10.91 10.48 6.63
N PHE A 99 10.71 9.96 5.42
CA PHE A 99 10.40 10.72 4.19
C PHE A 99 11.35 11.87 3.81
N GLY A 100 12.66 11.65 3.88
CA GLY A 100 13.63 12.55 3.20
C GLY A 100 14.00 13.84 3.94
N GLY A 101 13.72 13.91 5.24
CA GLY A 101 14.25 15.00 6.07
C GLY A 101 13.29 16.16 6.28
N LEU A 102 13.61 16.95 7.34
CA LEU A 102 12.77 18.03 7.87
C LEU A 102 12.86 19.36 7.11
N LYS A 103 13.49 19.41 5.92
CA LYS A 103 13.65 20.68 5.19
C LYS A 103 12.28 21.32 4.91
N GLY A 104 12.02 22.44 5.59
CA GLY A 104 10.79 23.23 5.42
C GLY A 104 9.58 22.73 6.19
N ARG A 105 9.61 21.57 6.80
CA ARG A 105 8.49 21.02 7.60
C ARG A 105 8.59 21.49 9.04
N HIS A 106 7.46 21.86 9.61
CA HIS A 106 7.40 22.30 11.01
C HIS A 106 7.18 21.12 11.98
N ASP A 107 6.31 20.19 11.61
CA ASP A 107 5.96 19.04 12.44
C ASP A 107 5.47 17.85 11.60
N GLY A 108 5.54 16.62 12.15
CA GLY A 108 5.09 15.42 11.52
C GLY A 108 4.44 14.43 12.48
N LEU A 109 3.44 13.72 11.97
CA LEU A 109 2.70 12.70 12.68
C LEU A 109 2.62 11.44 11.81
N CYS A 110 3.12 10.32 12.33
CA CYS A 110 3.17 9.07 11.59
C CYS A 110 2.42 7.96 12.29
N ILE A 111 1.95 6.98 11.52
CA ILE A 111 1.44 5.72 12.06
C ILE A 111 1.92 4.56 11.19
N GLY A 112 2.40 3.50 11.83
CA GLY A 112 2.90 2.30 11.17
C GLY A 112 2.10 1.05 11.52
N PHE A 113 1.87 0.19 10.53
CA PHE A 113 1.14 -1.07 10.66
C PHE A 113 1.92 -2.22 10.04
N ARG A 114 1.92 -3.38 10.71
CA ARG A 114 2.40 -4.62 10.09
C ARG A 114 1.45 -5.05 8.97
N ASN A 115 2.04 -5.46 7.85
CA ASN A 115 1.32 -6.01 6.72
C ASN A 115 1.95 -7.36 6.34
N GLY A 116 1.24 -8.45 6.64
CA GLY A 116 1.80 -9.79 6.50
C GLY A 116 2.90 -10.10 7.53
N ALA A 117 3.77 -11.06 7.18
CA ALA A 117 4.86 -11.50 8.06
C ALA A 117 5.98 -10.45 8.18
N ASP A 118 6.33 -9.83 7.06
CA ASP A 118 7.54 -9.01 6.96
C ASP A 118 7.31 -7.61 6.38
N GLY A 119 6.07 -7.29 5.99
CA GLY A 119 5.73 -5.99 5.42
C GLY A 119 5.36 -4.94 6.46
N LEU A 120 5.59 -3.67 6.13
CA LEU A 120 5.21 -2.51 6.93
C LEU A 120 4.54 -1.47 6.04
N VAL A 121 3.36 -1.00 6.44
CA VAL A 121 2.72 0.19 5.88
C VAL A 121 2.91 1.34 6.85
N GLN A 122 3.38 2.47 6.36
CA GLN A 122 3.50 3.71 7.12
C GLN A 122 2.68 4.81 6.46
N LEU A 123 1.91 5.53 7.27
CA LEU A 123 1.22 6.75 6.89
C LEU A 123 1.89 7.90 7.60
N ALA A 124 2.21 8.97 6.86
CA ALA A 124 2.81 10.18 7.40
C ALA A 124 1.96 11.39 7.04
N LEU A 125 1.84 12.30 7.97
CA LEU A 125 1.20 13.60 7.81
C LEU A 125 2.24 14.66 8.20
N ASP A 126 2.46 15.63 7.34
CA ASP A 126 3.45 16.69 7.53
C ASP A 126 2.79 18.06 7.51
N ARG A 127 3.29 18.98 8.34
CA ARG A 127 2.88 20.39 8.39
C ARG A 127 4.06 21.30 8.15
N TRP A 128 3.83 22.32 7.33
CA TRP A 128 4.78 23.41 7.08
C TRP A 128 4.70 24.47 8.17
N GLN A 129 3.53 24.64 8.78
CA GLN A 129 3.28 25.65 9.81
C GLN A 129 2.48 25.07 10.98
N GLY A 130 2.95 25.37 12.18
CA GLY A 130 2.30 24.95 13.41
C GLY A 130 2.42 23.44 13.72
N PRO A 131 2.33 23.09 14.99
CA PRO A 131 2.44 21.69 15.43
C PRO A 131 1.13 20.93 15.24
N PHE A 132 1.22 19.61 15.19
CA PHE A 132 0.09 18.75 15.48
C PHE A 132 -0.32 18.87 16.93
N THR A 133 -1.63 18.93 17.17
CA THR A 133 -2.22 19.10 18.51
C THR A 133 -2.54 17.75 19.15
N GLU A 134 -2.84 17.76 20.46
CA GLU A 134 -3.36 16.55 21.13
C GLU A 134 -4.65 16.03 20.49
N ARG A 135 -5.47 16.92 19.90
CA ARG A 135 -6.66 16.54 19.14
C ARG A 135 -6.29 15.74 17.90
N ASP A 136 -5.28 16.16 17.15
CA ASP A 136 -4.82 15.49 15.93
C ASP A 136 -4.29 14.08 16.26
N VAL A 137 -3.48 13.97 17.31
CA VAL A 137 -2.96 12.68 17.81
C VAL A 137 -4.11 11.78 18.29
N ALA A 138 -5.10 12.34 19.01
CA ALA A 138 -6.25 11.59 19.48
C ALA A 138 -7.12 11.10 18.30
N MET A 139 -7.30 11.95 17.27
CA MET A 139 -8.00 11.60 16.04
C MET A 139 -7.27 10.44 15.34
N LEU A 140 -5.96 10.54 15.12
CA LEU A 140 -5.18 9.48 14.48
C LEU A 140 -5.25 8.18 15.29
N ARG A 141 -5.21 8.27 16.63
CA ARG A 141 -5.36 7.12 17.52
C ARG A 141 -6.73 6.44 17.38
N MET A 142 -7.78 7.24 17.27
CA MET A 142 -9.13 6.73 17.02
C MET A 142 -9.26 6.05 15.67
N LEU A 143 -8.63 6.59 14.64
CA LEU A 143 -8.67 6.06 13.28
C LEU A 143 -7.72 4.87 13.07
N ALA A 144 -6.75 4.64 13.95
CA ALA A 144 -5.71 3.62 13.80
C ALA A 144 -6.25 2.22 13.44
N PRO A 145 -7.30 1.66 14.09
CA PRO A 145 -7.83 0.35 13.73
C PRO A 145 -8.42 0.31 12.32
N LEU A 146 -9.06 1.40 11.89
CA LEU A 146 -9.64 1.53 10.57
C LEU A 146 -8.56 1.65 9.51
N LEU A 147 -7.56 2.50 9.73
CA LEU A 147 -6.42 2.66 8.84
C LEU A 147 -5.63 1.36 8.71
N ALA A 148 -5.44 0.62 9.81
CA ALA A 148 -4.84 -0.72 9.78
C ALA A 148 -5.66 -1.71 8.95
N ARG A 149 -6.99 -1.65 8.99
CA ARG A 149 -7.87 -2.46 8.14
C ARG A 149 -7.72 -2.10 6.66
N LEU A 150 -7.68 -0.80 6.35
CA LEU A 150 -7.56 -0.29 4.98
C LEU A 150 -6.15 -0.51 4.38
N SER A 151 -5.13 -0.62 5.25
CA SER A 151 -3.74 -0.88 4.89
C SER A 151 -3.38 -2.37 4.90
N ARG A 152 -4.32 -3.24 5.21
CA ARG A 152 -4.10 -4.67 5.07
C ARG A 152 -4.26 -5.03 3.61
N GLU A 153 -3.19 -5.59 3.06
CA GLU A 153 -3.36 -6.44 1.90
C GLU A 153 -4.51 -7.39 2.24
N ARG A 154 -5.62 -7.31 1.51
CA ARG A 154 -6.53 -8.46 1.52
C ARG A 154 -5.61 -9.60 1.13
N LEU A 155 -5.33 -10.49 2.06
CA LEU A 155 -4.72 -11.76 1.74
C LEU A 155 -5.57 -12.36 0.62
N THR A 156 -5.28 -12.02 -0.60
CA THR A 156 -5.38 -12.98 -1.68
C THR A 156 -4.76 -14.20 -1.06
N PRO A 157 -5.48 -15.34 -0.91
CA PRO A 157 -5.01 -16.50 -0.17
C PRO A 157 -3.54 -16.64 -0.47
N ALA A 158 -2.71 -16.52 0.57
CA ALA A 158 -1.28 -16.27 0.51
C ALA A 158 -0.76 -17.02 -0.70
N LEU A 159 -0.24 -16.29 -1.70
CA LEU A 159 0.31 -16.97 -2.86
C LEU A 159 1.30 -17.96 -2.26
N PRO A 160 1.03 -19.27 -2.24
CA PRO A 160 1.78 -20.23 -1.43
C PRO A 160 3.20 -20.44 -1.97
N VAL A 161 3.75 -19.39 -2.60
CA VAL A 161 4.94 -19.49 -3.41
C VAL A 161 5.80 -18.25 -3.19
N SER A 162 7.01 -18.48 -2.82
CA SER A 162 8.07 -17.48 -2.80
C SER A 162 8.37 -16.99 -4.22
N LEU A 163 7.67 -15.96 -4.66
CA LEU A 163 8.06 -15.23 -5.85
C LEU A 163 9.34 -14.46 -5.53
N THR A 164 10.32 -14.52 -6.43
CA THR A 164 11.52 -13.70 -6.33
C THR A 164 11.17 -12.22 -6.52
N THR A 165 12.05 -11.32 -6.08
CA THR A 165 11.87 -9.88 -6.25
C THR A 165 11.61 -9.49 -7.72
N GLN A 166 12.33 -10.11 -8.66
CA GLN A 166 12.14 -9.85 -10.10
C GLN A 166 10.80 -10.39 -10.62
N GLU A 167 10.36 -11.55 -10.15
CA GLU A 167 9.05 -12.10 -10.52
C GLU A 167 7.91 -11.23 -9.99
N ARG A 168 8.04 -10.68 -8.78
CA ARG A 168 7.08 -9.71 -8.22
C ARG A 168 7.05 -8.42 -9.03
N ARG A 169 8.22 -7.84 -9.40
CA ARG A 169 8.30 -6.65 -10.25
C ARG A 169 7.64 -6.87 -11.61
N VAL A 170 7.94 -7.98 -12.29
CA VAL A 170 7.29 -8.31 -13.56
C VAL A 170 5.78 -8.45 -13.37
N LEU A 171 5.33 -9.07 -12.29
CA LEU A 171 3.92 -9.28 -12.02
C LEU A 171 3.17 -7.99 -11.70
N SER A 172 3.80 -7.00 -11.04
CA SER A 172 3.20 -5.68 -10.80
C SER A 172 2.99 -4.91 -12.10
N HIS A 173 3.93 -4.96 -13.03
CA HIS A 173 3.77 -4.39 -14.37
C HIS A 173 2.65 -5.08 -15.17
N VAL A 174 2.50 -6.41 -14.99
CA VAL A 174 1.37 -7.16 -15.56
C VAL A 174 0.04 -6.68 -15.00
N ALA A 175 -0.03 -6.43 -13.69
CA ALA A 175 -1.22 -5.89 -13.02
C ALA A 175 -1.57 -4.47 -13.50
N ALA A 176 -0.56 -3.67 -13.83
CA ALA A 176 -0.72 -2.35 -14.47
C ALA A 176 -1.13 -2.42 -15.96
N GLY A 177 -1.36 -3.61 -16.51
CA GLY A 177 -1.83 -3.80 -17.89
C GLY A 177 -0.73 -3.72 -18.96
N GLN A 178 0.54 -3.57 -18.60
CA GLN A 178 1.64 -3.36 -19.54
C GLN A 178 1.95 -4.63 -20.36
N SER A 179 2.24 -4.47 -21.64
CA SER A 179 2.71 -5.54 -22.53
C SER A 179 4.12 -6.02 -22.14
N ASN A 180 4.52 -7.21 -22.60
CA ASN A 180 5.87 -7.72 -22.35
C ASN A 180 6.98 -6.80 -22.91
N ALA A 181 6.71 -6.06 -23.96
CA ALA A 181 7.65 -5.10 -24.54
C ALA A 181 7.81 -3.86 -23.63
N GLU A 182 6.72 -3.33 -23.12
CA GLU A 182 6.72 -2.21 -22.16
C GLU A 182 7.38 -2.60 -20.83
N ILE A 183 7.10 -3.80 -20.31
CA ILE A 183 7.76 -4.35 -19.13
C ILE A 183 9.26 -4.49 -19.35
N ALA A 184 9.66 -5.01 -20.52
CA ALA A 184 11.07 -5.16 -20.89
C ALA A 184 11.79 -3.82 -20.93
N ALA A 185 11.16 -2.80 -21.51
CA ALA A 185 11.68 -1.44 -21.55
C ALA A 185 11.79 -0.84 -20.13
N ALA A 186 10.74 -0.97 -19.31
CA ALA A 186 10.71 -0.42 -17.94
C ALA A 186 11.75 -1.08 -17.02
N LEU A 187 12.04 -2.37 -17.22
CA LEU A 187 12.98 -3.13 -16.39
C LEU A 187 14.40 -3.23 -17.00
N PHE A 188 14.63 -2.60 -18.15
CA PHE A 188 15.91 -2.64 -18.89
C PHE A 188 16.39 -4.08 -19.20
N VAL A 189 15.48 -4.97 -19.59
CA VAL A 189 15.76 -6.37 -19.93
C VAL A 189 15.22 -6.71 -21.31
N ALA A 190 15.64 -7.87 -21.87
CA ALA A 190 15.07 -8.36 -23.11
C ALA A 190 13.63 -8.87 -22.94
N PRO A 191 12.72 -8.73 -23.94
CA PRO A 191 11.37 -9.27 -23.88
C PRO A 191 11.31 -10.79 -23.63
N SER A 192 12.33 -11.54 -24.07
CA SER A 192 12.50 -12.97 -23.79
C SER A 192 12.72 -13.25 -22.30
N THR A 193 13.43 -12.35 -21.59
CA THR A 193 13.65 -12.43 -20.15
C THR A 193 12.34 -12.22 -19.38
N VAL A 194 11.53 -11.23 -19.79
CA VAL A 194 10.18 -11.01 -19.23
C VAL A 194 9.31 -12.25 -19.41
N ARG A 195 9.31 -12.85 -20.63
CA ARG A 195 8.57 -14.09 -20.90
C ARG A 195 8.99 -15.21 -19.96
N LYS A 196 10.28 -15.42 -19.76
CA LYS A 196 10.81 -16.45 -18.86
C LYS A 196 10.40 -16.20 -17.40
N HIS A 197 10.41 -14.95 -16.94
CA HIS A 197 9.90 -14.61 -15.62
C HIS A 197 8.41 -14.91 -15.49
N LEU A 198 7.60 -14.56 -16.50
CA LEU A 198 6.16 -14.85 -16.50
C LEU A 198 5.86 -16.35 -16.52
N GLU A 199 6.58 -17.14 -17.28
CA GLU A 199 6.47 -18.62 -17.27
C GLU A 199 6.74 -19.20 -15.87
N ASN A 200 7.77 -18.70 -15.19
CA ASN A 200 8.08 -19.10 -13.83
C ASN A 200 6.98 -18.65 -12.85
N VAL A 201 6.49 -17.43 -12.99
CA VAL A 201 5.37 -16.90 -12.19
C VAL A 201 4.12 -17.76 -12.38
N TYR A 202 3.73 -18.03 -13.63
CA TYR A 202 2.53 -18.84 -13.92
C TYR A 202 2.64 -20.25 -13.34
N ARG A 203 3.79 -20.89 -13.50
CA ARG A 203 4.05 -22.19 -12.89
C ARG A 203 3.95 -22.16 -11.37
N LYS A 204 4.52 -21.14 -10.74
CA LYS A 204 4.48 -20.94 -9.29
C LYS A 204 3.07 -20.63 -8.78
N LEU A 205 2.27 -19.88 -9.54
CA LEU A 205 0.88 -19.55 -9.19
C LEU A 205 -0.10 -20.68 -9.51
N GLY A 206 0.34 -21.72 -10.21
CA GLY A 206 -0.55 -22.80 -10.68
C GLY A 206 -1.54 -22.34 -11.75
N VAL A 207 -1.16 -21.34 -12.59
CA VAL A 207 -2.01 -20.78 -13.64
C VAL A 207 -1.36 -20.92 -15.00
N THR A 208 -2.16 -20.89 -16.08
CA THR A 208 -1.68 -21.12 -17.44
C THR A 208 -1.73 -19.88 -18.33
N SER A 209 -2.32 -18.78 -17.84
CA SER A 209 -2.50 -17.58 -18.65
C SER A 209 -2.28 -16.29 -17.85
N ARG A 210 -2.03 -15.19 -18.56
CA ARG A 210 -1.93 -13.84 -18.02
C ARG A 210 -3.21 -13.42 -17.27
N VAL A 211 -4.37 -13.74 -17.88
CA VAL A 211 -5.68 -13.41 -17.28
C VAL A 211 -5.89 -14.20 -16.00
N ALA A 212 -5.54 -15.47 -15.99
CA ALA A 212 -5.62 -16.31 -14.78
C ALA A 212 -4.66 -15.82 -13.68
N ALA A 213 -3.46 -15.34 -14.03
CA ALA A 213 -2.53 -14.75 -13.09
C ALA A 213 -3.10 -13.46 -12.48
N LEU A 214 -3.71 -12.59 -13.29
CA LEU A 214 -4.38 -11.37 -12.82
C LEU A 214 -5.58 -11.68 -11.91
N ALA A 215 -6.41 -12.65 -12.30
CA ALA A 215 -7.55 -13.11 -11.49
C ALA A 215 -7.07 -13.64 -10.13
N ARG A 216 -5.98 -14.41 -10.11
CA ARG A 216 -5.36 -14.94 -8.89
C ARG A 216 -4.82 -13.82 -7.98
N LEU A 217 -4.20 -12.78 -8.58
CA LEU A 217 -3.75 -11.59 -7.86
C LEU A 217 -4.90 -10.79 -7.25
N GLN A 218 -6.06 -10.76 -7.92
CA GLN A 218 -7.25 -10.03 -7.47
C GLN A 218 -8.11 -10.83 -6.50
N GLY A 219 -7.68 -12.04 -6.08
CA GLY A 219 -8.48 -12.93 -5.23
C GLY A 219 -9.77 -13.41 -5.88
N ARG A 220 -9.86 -13.28 -7.22
CA ARG A 220 -10.98 -13.80 -7.99
C ARG A 220 -10.61 -15.21 -8.42
N ASP A 221 -11.30 -16.21 -7.89
CA ASP A 221 -11.22 -17.56 -8.43
C ASP A 221 -11.63 -17.50 -9.90
N HIS A 222 -10.77 -18.05 -10.78
CA HIS A 222 -11.01 -17.99 -12.21
C HIS A 222 -12.25 -18.82 -12.55
N PRO A 223 -13.26 -18.27 -13.25
CA PRO A 223 -14.51 -18.98 -13.55
C PRO A 223 -14.30 -20.28 -14.31
N ASP A 224 -13.20 -20.44 -15.05
CA ASP A 224 -12.88 -21.66 -15.79
C ASP A 224 -12.43 -22.84 -14.90
N LEU A 225 -11.86 -22.60 -13.73
CA LEU A 225 -11.53 -23.67 -12.78
C LEU A 225 -12.79 -24.21 -12.11
N ASP A 226 -13.74 -23.33 -11.78
CA ASP A 226 -15.03 -23.71 -11.21
C ASP A 226 -15.92 -24.44 -12.25
N LEU A 227 -15.87 -24.04 -13.54
CA LEU A 227 -16.58 -24.72 -14.63
C LEU A 227 -16.05 -26.13 -14.90
N ARG A 228 -14.73 -26.35 -14.86
CA ARG A 228 -14.15 -27.69 -15.03
C ARG A 228 -14.50 -28.62 -13.87
N GLU A 229 -14.36 -28.15 -12.64
CA GLU A 229 -14.75 -28.93 -11.47
C GLU A 229 -16.27 -29.21 -11.45
N ARG A 230 -17.09 -28.26 -11.88
CA ARG A 230 -18.55 -28.44 -11.99
C ARG A 230 -18.91 -29.41 -13.09
N LEU A 231 -18.25 -29.38 -14.24
CA LEU A 231 -18.44 -30.34 -15.33
C LEU A 231 -18.02 -31.75 -14.91
N GLU A 232 -16.83 -31.90 -14.30
CA GLU A 232 -16.38 -33.20 -13.79
C GLU A 232 -17.25 -33.75 -12.65
N ARG A 233 -17.90 -32.87 -11.89
CA ARG A 233 -18.88 -33.28 -10.86
C ARG A 233 -20.20 -33.71 -11.47
N LEU A 234 -20.65 -33.07 -12.56
CA LEU A 234 -21.84 -33.45 -13.30
C LEU A 234 -21.63 -34.76 -14.07
N GLU A 235 -20.46 -35.00 -14.64
CA GLU A 235 -20.11 -36.27 -15.30
C GLU A 235 -19.99 -37.44 -14.32
N ARG A 236 -19.67 -37.19 -13.03
CA ARG A 236 -19.68 -38.22 -11.97
C ARG A 236 -21.04 -38.53 -11.41
N LEU A 237 -22.06 -37.75 -11.71
CA LEU A 237 -23.43 -37.90 -11.24
C LEU A 237 -24.38 -38.38 -12.34
N ALA A 238 -23.90 -38.53 -13.60
CA ALA A 238 -24.61 -39.12 -14.73
C ALA A 238 -24.18 -40.56 -14.95
#